data_a20cddc892f72c63bac7a1c121c65285
#
_entry.id   a20cddc892f72c63bac7a1c121c65285
#
_cell.length_a   1.000
_cell.length_b   1.000
_cell.length_c   1.000
_cell.angle_alpha   90.00
_cell.angle_beta   90.00
_cell.angle_gamma   90.00
#
_symmetry.space_group_name_H-M   'P 1'
#
loop_
_entity.id
_entity.type
_entity.pdbx_description
1 polymer ?
#
loop_
_entity_poly.entity_id
_entity_poly.type
_entity_poly.pdbx_seq_one_letter_code
_entity_poly.pdbx_strand_id
1 'polypeptide(L)' 'MKTIGKKPLVRYDVKADALYILTGKGMEEEFVEMAPGINIEIDGRGQMLGIEILNASRVLRPVYRRLFQPAMSGMRR' A
#
# COMPACT_ATOMS: atom_id res chain seq x y z
N MET A 1 20.51 0.66 1.41
CA MET A 1 20.15 0.30 1.72
C MET A 1 20.16 -0.50 2.53
N LYS A 2 20.10 -0.59 3.23
CA LYS A 2 20.13 -1.32 3.99
C LYS A 2 19.06 -1.70 4.54
N THR A 3 18.09 -1.43 4.35
CA THR A 3 16.92 -1.90 4.70
C THR A 3 16.89 -3.19 4.32
N ILE A 4 17.86 -3.61 3.81
CA ILE A 4 17.88 -4.78 3.44
C ILE A 4 17.49 -5.70 4.36
N GLY A 5 16.98 -6.62 4.27
CA GLY A 5 16.58 -7.60 5.14
C GLY A 5 15.30 -7.34 5.79
N LYS A 6 14.83 -6.13 5.71
CA LYS A 6 13.62 -5.84 6.30
C LYS A 6 12.60 -5.81 5.27
N LYS A 7 11.75 -6.76 5.23
CA LYS A 7 10.66 -6.79 4.29
C LYS A 7 9.51 -5.99 4.83
N PRO A 8 8.77 -5.30 4.00
CA PRO A 8 7.58 -4.61 4.46
C PRO A 8 6.60 -5.63 4.98
N LEU A 9 5.88 -5.27 6.00
CA LEU A 9 4.83 -6.12 6.51
C LEU A 9 3.56 -5.71 5.80
N VAL A 10 2.92 -6.65 5.14
CA VAL A 10 1.69 -6.38 4.42
C VAL A 10 0.55 -7.13 5.08
N ARG A 11 -0.51 -6.44 5.41
CA ARG A 11 -1.67 -7.04 6.05
C ARG A 11 -2.92 -6.58 5.36
N TYR A 12 -3.81 -7.50 5.09
CA TYR A 12 -5.06 -7.17 4.45
C TYR A 12 -6.20 -7.61 5.35
N ASP A 13 -7.07 -6.67 5.67
CA ASP A 13 -8.24 -6.94 6.47
C ASP A 13 -9.41 -7.13 5.51
N VAL A 14 -9.84 -8.35 5.37
CA VAL A 14 -10.89 -8.70 4.44
C VAL A 14 -12.21 -8.01 4.77
N LYS A 15 -12.54 -7.94 6.04
CA LYS A 15 -13.79 -7.33 6.43
C LYS A 15 -13.84 -5.85 6.16
N ALA A 16 -12.75 -5.18 6.42
CA ALA A 16 -12.70 -3.75 6.21
C ALA A 16 -12.27 -3.40 4.80
N ASP A 17 -11.77 -4.37 4.04
CA ASP A 17 -11.21 -4.17 2.72
C ASP A 17 -10.13 -3.10 2.82
N ALA A 18 -9.26 -3.26 3.81
CA ALA A 18 -8.19 -2.31 4.05
C ALA A 18 -6.84 -3.01 3.97
N LEU A 19 -5.92 -2.41 3.26
CA LEU A 19 -4.60 -2.95 3.11
C LEU A 19 -3.62 -2.07 3.85
N TYR A 20 -2.76 -2.67 4.65
CA TYR A 20 -1.74 -1.96 5.38
C TYR A 20 -0.38 -2.43 4.93
N ILE A 21 0.49 -1.47 4.64
CA ILE A 21 1.86 -1.79 4.28
C ILE A 21 2.74 -1.04 5.25
N LEU A 22 3.41 -1.77 6.13
CA LEU A 22 4.27 -1.16 7.12
C LEU A 22 5.70 -1.20 6.62
N THR A 23 6.30 -0.06 6.47
CA THR A 23 7.63 0.04 5.89
C THR A 23 8.69 0.49 6.88
N GLY A 24 8.28 0.92 8.06
CA GLY A 24 9.25 1.41 9.04
C GLY A 24 8.81 1.14 10.44
N LYS A 25 9.65 1.54 11.37
CA LYS A 25 9.34 1.39 12.77
C LYS A 25 9.41 2.75 13.41
N GLY A 26 8.66 2.93 14.42
CA GLY A 26 8.70 4.18 15.15
C GLY A 26 7.32 4.55 15.59
N MET A 27 7.24 5.73 16.18
CA MET A 27 5.98 6.23 16.66
C MET A 27 5.37 7.10 15.63
N GLU A 28 4.15 6.83 15.32
CA GLU A 28 3.40 7.63 14.38
C GLU A 28 3.16 9.00 15.00
N GLU A 29 3.44 10.03 14.26
CA GLU A 29 3.21 11.38 14.71
C GLU A 29 2.12 12.00 13.88
N GLU A 30 2.05 11.65 12.64
CA GLU A 30 1.11 12.25 11.74
C GLU A 30 0.52 11.25 10.78
N PHE A 31 -0.72 11.46 10.43
CA PHE A 31 -1.45 10.58 9.55
C PHE A 31 -1.94 11.49 8.44
N VAL A 32 -1.48 11.29 7.26
CA VAL A 32 -1.76 12.18 6.15
C VAL A 32 -2.54 11.47 5.06
N GLU A 33 -3.65 12.05 4.67
CA GLU A 33 -4.43 11.49 3.59
C GLU A 33 -3.86 12.02 2.28
N MET A 34 -3.24 11.16 1.52
CA MET A 34 -2.61 11.55 0.27
C MET A 34 -3.59 11.63 -0.87
N ALA A 35 -4.61 10.82 -0.81
CA ALA A 35 -5.66 10.79 -1.81
C ALA A 35 -6.83 10.08 -1.14
N PRO A 36 -8.03 10.18 -1.67
CA PRO A 36 -9.16 9.52 -1.03
C PRO A 36 -8.87 8.05 -0.82
N GLY A 37 -8.89 7.63 0.42
CA GLY A 37 -8.67 6.24 0.76
C GLY A 37 -7.23 5.82 0.84
N ILE A 38 -6.28 6.73 0.66
CA ILE A 38 -4.86 6.38 0.75
C ILE A 38 -4.21 7.27 1.78
N ASN A 39 -3.81 6.67 2.89
CA ASN A 39 -3.24 7.40 4.01
C ASN A 39 -1.81 6.95 4.27
N ILE A 40 -1.00 7.88 4.71
CA ILE A 40 0.37 7.59 5.03
C ILE A 40 0.63 7.96 6.48
N GLU A 41 1.32 7.10 7.18
CA GLU A 41 1.72 7.35 8.56
C GLU A 41 3.16 7.81 8.55
N ILE A 42 3.42 8.88 9.25
CA ILE A 42 4.72 9.52 9.24
C ILE A 42 5.21 9.72 10.67
N ASP A 43 6.48 9.55 10.91
CA ASP A 43 7.03 9.75 12.23
C ASP A 43 7.40 11.22 12.42
N GLY A 44 7.98 11.54 13.56
CA GLY A 44 8.32 12.91 13.89
C GLY A 44 9.39 13.53 13.01
N ARG A 45 10.07 12.71 12.24
CA ARG A 45 11.09 13.21 11.35
C ARG A 45 10.59 13.28 9.92
N GLY A 46 9.34 12.98 9.69
CA GLY A 46 8.78 13.02 8.36
C GLY A 46 9.04 11.77 7.54
N GLN A 47 9.49 10.70 8.20
CA GLN A 47 9.73 9.47 7.47
C GLN A 47 8.49 8.63 7.46
N MET A 48 8.24 7.96 6.36
CA MET A 48 7.06 7.14 6.22
C MET A 48 7.19 5.86 7.02
N LEU A 49 6.18 5.58 7.81
CA LEU A 49 6.13 4.35 8.58
C LEU A 49 5.21 3.33 7.94
N GLY A 50 4.22 3.78 7.25
CA GLY A 50 3.29 2.86 6.65
C GLY A 50 2.29 3.52 5.75
N ILE A 51 1.56 2.69 5.01
CA ILE A 51 0.54 3.15 4.09
C ILE A 51 -0.71 2.34 4.39
N GLU A 52 -1.83 3.03 4.45
CA GLU A 52 -3.11 2.36 4.61
C GLU A 52 -3.96 2.67 3.41
N ILE A 53 -4.50 1.64 2.78
CA ILE A 53 -5.35 1.81 1.61
C ILE A 53 -6.73 1.27 1.94
N LEU A 54 -7.70 2.16 1.98
CA LEU A 54 -9.08 1.79 2.26
C LEU A 54 -9.77 1.46 0.96
N ASN A 55 -10.74 0.60 1.01
CA ASN A 55 -11.44 0.10 -0.17
C ASN A 55 -10.40 -0.47 -1.12
N ALA A 56 -9.47 -1.21 -0.56
CA ALA A 56 -8.30 -1.66 -1.30
C ALA A 56 -8.63 -2.44 -2.55
N SER A 57 -9.64 -3.29 -2.49
CA SER A 57 -9.98 -4.08 -3.67
C SER A 57 -10.38 -3.19 -4.84
N ARG A 58 -11.04 -2.08 -4.55
CA ARG A 58 -11.45 -1.18 -5.58
C ARG A 58 -10.31 -0.30 -6.04
N VAL A 59 -9.56 0.24 -5.08
CA VAL A 59 -8.46 1.13 -5.39
C VAL A 59 -7.38 0.42 -6.21
N LEU A 60 -7.12 -0.83 -5.88
CA LEU A 60 -6.06 -1.57 -6.54
C LEU A 60 -6.49 -2.29 -7.80
N ARG A 61 -7.77 -2.27 -8.12
CA ARG A 61 -8.24 -2.95 -9.31
C ARG A 61 -7.55 -2.49 -10.58
N PRO A 62 -7.38 -1.19 -10.80
CA PRO A 62 -6.69 -0.75 -12.02
C PRO A 62 -5.26 -1.25 -12.07
N VAL A 63 -4.60 -1.31 -10.92
CA VAL A 63 -3.23 -1.79 -10.86
C VAL A 63 -3.19 -3.26 -11.19
N TYR A 64 -4.11 -4.01 -10.60
CA TYR A 64 -4.21 -5.43 -10.83
C TYR A 64 -4.45 -5.70 -12.30
N ARG A 65 -5.34 -4.95 -12.91
CA ARG A 65 -5.62 -5.12 -14.32
C ARG A 65 -4.42 -4.80 -15.17
N ARG A 66 -3.67 -3.78 -14.80
CA ARG A 66 -2.49 -3.43 -15.54
C ARG A 66 -1.43 -4.51 -15.46
N LEU A 67 -1.31 -5.12 -14.30
CA LEU A 67 -0.31 -6.15 -14.12
C LEU A 67 -0.65 -7.46 -14.81
N PHE A 68 -1.91 -7.80 -14.86
CA PHE A 68 -2.28 -9.10 -15.39
C PHE A 68 -2.97 -9.07 -16.74
N GLN A 69 -3.71 -8.03 -16.99
CA GLN A 69 -4.42 -7.92 -18.22
C GLN A 69 -3.53 -7.80 -19.44
N PRO A 70 -2.43 -7.07 -19.37
CA PRO A 70 -1.58 -6.95 -20.56
C PRO A 70 -1.13 -8.30 -21.07
N ALA A 71 -0.83 -9.20 -20.18
CA ALA A 71 -0.41 -10.51 -20.59
C ALA A 71 -1.53 -11.23 -21.30
N MET A 72 -2.73 -11.10 -20.76
CA MET A 72 -3.87 -11.73 -21.35
C MET A 72 -4.20 -11.11 -22.69
N SER A 73 -4.08 -9.81 -22.78
CA SER A 73 -4.35 -9.15 -24.02
C SER A 73 -3.37 -9.61 -25.06
N GLY A 74 -2.13 -9.76 -24.69
CA GLY A 74 -1.13 -10.23 -25.61
C GLY A 74 -1.46 -11.61 -26.11
N MET A 75 -1.98 -12.42 -25.22
CA MET A 75 -2.31 -13.77 -25.61
C MET A 75 -3.51 -13.82 -26.52
N ARG A 76 -4.37 -12.88 -26.40
CA ARG A 76 -5.55 -12.88 -27.25
C ARG A 76 -5.23 -12.50 -28.66
N ARG A 77 -4.10 -11.88 -28.86
CA ARG A 77 -3.75 -11.51 -30.18
C ARG A 77 -2.99 -12.58 -30.82
#